data_c0e3d37c410c68cd1f8c08708e623fdf
#
_entry.id   c0e3d37c410c68cd1f8c08708e623fdf
#
_cell.length_a   1.000
_cell.length_b   1.000
_cell.length_c   1.000
_cell.angle_alpha   90.00
_cell.angle_beta   90.00
_cell.angle_gamma   90.00
#
_symmetry.space_group_name_H-M   'P 1'
#
loop_
_entity.id
_entity.type
_entity.pdbx_description
1 polymer ?
#
loop_
_entity_poly.entity_id
_entity_poly.type
_entity_poly.pdbx_seq_one_letter_code
_entity_poly.pdbx_strand_id
1 'polypeptide(L)'
;MLRKTNIQLLLMGAAALAIITISASAQNPNPGAPGGRGGSGRGGRGGSGRGPAVNNDLGYTDTPLVPGQQWHVHDPARPHPPVVTPGENLGDAPSDAIILFDGKDLSHWQPATQVMPTGPVIRQGPPGWKVENGYMEVVLGTGDIATKEKFGDVQLHVVFAEPAEIRGNSQNRGNSGIFMQGRYETQVLDGFNNPTYADGQVGAIYGQWPPLANPSRKPGEWQTYDIVFEAPKMNGETVIKPAFVTVFLNGVLMHNRKELLGPTVHRAAAKYIPQPDEDVLLLQNHNTLVRYKYIWARKIGAYDTPEKK
;
A
#
# COMPACT_ATOMS: atom_id res chain seq x y z
N MET A 1 -40.92 43.50 38.23
CA MET A 1 -41.40 42.35 39.02
C MET A 1 -40.32 41.34 39.06
N LEU A 2 -39.75 41.12 40.21
CA LEU A 2 -38.69 40.09 40.47
C LEU A 2 -39.30 38.69 40.56
N ARG A 3 -38.56 37.69 40.10
CA ARG A 3 -38.49 36.32 40.67
C ARG A 3 -37.25 35.65 40.11
N LYS A 4 -36.20 35.51 40.87
CA LYS A 4 -35.71 34.50 41.83
C LYS A 4 -35.17 33.25 41.16
N THR A 5 -33.87 33.20 41.11
CA THR A 5 -32.86 32.20 41.47
C THR A 5 -33.35 30.78 41.76
N ASN A 6 -32.72 29.78 41.12
CA ASN A 6 -32.36 28.55 41.82
C ASN A 6 -31.01 28.01 41.30
N ILE A 7 -30.04 28.02 42.20
CA ILE A 7 -28.76 27.35 42.14
C ILE A 7 -29.01 25.94 42.64
N GLN A 8 -28.66 24.93 41.88
CA GLN A 8 -28.45 23.58 42.41
C GLN A 8 -27.02 23.13 42.17
N LEU A 9 -26.32 23.03 43.27
CA LEU A 9 -25.03 22.41 43.48
C LEU A 9 -25.24 20.87 43.44
N LEU A 10 -24.48 20.13 42.66
CA LEU A 10 -24.38 18.66 42.86
C LEU A 10 -22.94 18.20 42.65
N LEU A 11 -22.35 17.90 43.75
CA LEU A 11 -21.42 16.83 44.14
C LEU A 11 -20.50 16.18 43.09
N MET A 12 -19.21 16.37 43.41
CA MET A 12 -18.08 15.55 42.92
C MET A 12 -18.27 14.07 43.28
N GLY A 13 -18.22 13.22 42.26
CA GLY A 13 -17.96 11.78 42.42
C GLY A 13 -16.58 11.45 41.90
N ALA A 14 -15.64 11.20 42.82
CA ALA A 14 -14.31 10.67 42.49
C ALA A 14 -14.46 9.21 42.09
N ALA A 15 -14.25 8.89 40.81
CA ALA A 15 -14.09 7.50 40.36
C ALA A 15 -12.59 7.18 40.37
N ALA A 16 -12.19 6.28 41.26
CA ALA A 16 -10.86 5.72 41.33
C ALA A 16 -10.62 4.80 40.11
N LEU A 17 -9.64 5.16 39.29
CA LEU A 17 -9.20 4.33 38.18
C LEU A 17 -8.22 3.27 38.74
N ALA A 18 -8.69 2.03 38.82
CA ALA A 18 -7.82 0.89 39.12
C ALA A 18 -6.99 0.54 37.88
N ILE A 19 -5.72 0.81 37.93
CA ILE A 19 -4.74 0.36 36.92
C ILE A 19 -4.45 -1.10 37.21
N ILE A 20 -4.97 -2.01 36.37
CA ILE A 20 -4.57 -3.42 36.35
C ILE A 20 -3.36 -3.52 35.41
N THR A 21 -2.18 -3.63 35.99
CA THR A 21 -0.97 -4.03 35.27
C THR A 21 -0.97 -5.52 35.10
N ILE A 22 -1.25 -6.00 33.88
CA ILE A 22 -1.04 -7.39 33.51
C ILE A 22 0.40 -7.53 33.05
N SER A 23 1.26 -8.06 33.93
CA SER A 23 2.61 -8.52 33.59
C SER A 23 2.50 -9.88 32.91
N ALA A 24 2.65 -9.92 31.59
CA ALA A 24 2.82 -11.18 30.87
C ALA A 24 4.30 -11.61 30.98
N SER A 25 4.61 -12.49 31.91
CA SER A 25 5.89 -13.20 31.92
C SER A 25 5.81 -14.37 30.95
N ALA A 26 6.52 -14.26 29.83
CA ALA A 26 6.78 -15.40 28.96
C ALA A 26 7.77 -16.34 29.65
N GLN A 27 7.29 -17.44 30.22
CA GLN A 27 8.11 -18.56 30.64
C GLN A 27 8.22 -19.54 29.48
N ASN A 28 9.44 -19.72 29.04
CA ASN A 28 9.83 -20.78 28.12
C ASN A 28 10.28 -21.99 28.95
N PRO A 29 9.56 -23.13 28.96
CA PRO A 29 10.04 -24.33 29.59
C PRO A 29 10.72 -25.23 28.56
N ASN A 30 12.02 -25.33 28.63
CA ASN A 30 12.75 -26.42 28.03
C ASN A 30 12.98 -27.49 29.13
N PRO A 31 12.37 -28.67 29.07
CA PRO A 31 12.78 -29.78 29.96
C PRO A 31 13.72 -30.72 29.22
N GLY A 32 14.91 -30.86 29.79
CA GLY A 32 15.92 -31.82 29.40
C GLY A 32 15.44 -33.26 29.48
N ALA A 33 16.00 -34.08 28.62
CA ALA A 33 15.81 -35.52 28.58
C ALA A 33 16.47 -36.23 29.78
N PRO A 34 15.89 -37.32 30.26
CA PRO A 34 16.65 -38.35 30.93
C PRO A 34 16.81 -39.59 30.05
N GLY A 35 18.00 -40.11 30.00
CA GLY A 35 18.32 -41.38 29.36
C GLY A 35 17.69 -42.59 30.05
N GLY A 36 17.38 -43.61 29.26
CA GLY A 36 16.92 -44.90 29.73
C GLY A 36 17.33 -46.01 28.77
N ARG A 37 18.02 -46.99 29.32
CA ARG A 37 18.65 -48.16 28.68
C ARG A 37 17.62 -49.21 28.24
N GLY A 38 17.93 -49.87 27.09
CA GLY A 38 17.95 -51.32 26.95
C GLY A 38 16.64 -52.02 26.62
N GLY A 39 16.64 -52.75 25.51
CA GLY A 39 15.62 -53.76 25.19
C GLY A 39 15.77 -54.33 23.78
N SER A 40 16.45 -55.44 23.65
CA SER A 40 16.59 -56.28 22.44
C SER A 40 15.27 -56.92 22.07
N GLY A 41 14.87 -56.83 20.76
CA GLY A 41 13.73 -57.56 20.19
C GLY A 41 13.89 -57.74 18.69
N ARG A 42 14.22 -58.94 18.25
CA ARG A 42 14.26 -59.41 16.86
C ARG A 42 12.86 -59.51 16.26
N GLY A 43 12.74 -59.09 15.02
CA GLY A 43 11.57 -59.44 14.20
C GLY A 43 11.66 -58.78 12.83
N GLY A 44 12.01 -59.56 11.82
CA GLY A 44 12.31 -59.10 10.49
C GLY A 44 11.12 -59.03 9.54
N ARG A 45 11.42 -58.54 8.35
CA ARG A 45 10.82 -58.67 7.01
C ARG A 45 10.05 -57.46 6.51
N GLY A 46 10.53 -56.98 5.36
CA GLY A 46 9.76 -56.19 4.39
C GLY A 46 10.53 -54.97 3.87
N GLY A 47 11.69 -55.18 3.23
CA GLY A 47 12.39 -54.09 2.57
C GLY A 47 11.73 -53.74 1.26
N SER A 48 11.07 -52.62 1.17
CA SER A 48 10.98 -51.82 -0.03
C SER A 48 12.11 -50.81 0.02
N GLY A 49 13.06 -50.91 -0.89
CA GLY A 49 14.25 -50.06 -0.90
C GLY A 49 13.90 -48.60 -1.11
N ARG A 50 13.76 -47.88 -0.01
CA ARG A 50 13.96 -46.45 -0.01
C ARG A 50 15.48 -46.25 0.07
N GLY A 51 16.02 -45.65 -0.98
CA GLY A 51 17.36 -45.10 -0.91
C GLY A 51 17.50 -44.23 0.33
N PRO A 52 18.73 -44.00 0.83
CA PRO A 52 18.92 -43.18 2.01
C PRO A 52 18.23 -41.84 1.77
N ALA A 53 17.24 -41.52 2.61
CA ALA A 53 16.65 -40.18 2.64
C ALA A 53 17.85 -39.22 2.85
N VAL A 54 18.13 -38.40 1.85
CA VAL A 54 19.11 -37.34 1.98
C VAL A 54 18.45 -36.34 2.91
N ASN A 55 18.71 -36.50 4.20
CA ASN A 55 18.33 -35.53 5.22
C ASN A 55 19.24 -34.32 4.99
N ASN A 56 18.87 -33.50 4.03
CA ASN A 56 19.53 -32.26 3.76
C ASN A 56 18.86 -31.23 4.67
N ASP A 57 19.58 -30.65 5.62
CA ASP A 57 19.07 -29.63 6.56
C ASP A 57 18.43 -28.44 5.85
N LEU A 58 18.61 -28.33 4.53
CA LEU A 58 18.05 -27.28 3.67
C LEU A 58 16.69 -27.64 3.03
N GLY A 59 16.23 -28.88 3.11
CA GLY A 59 14.95 -29.29 2.51
C GLY A 59 14.87 -30.75 2.11
N TYR A 60 13.88 -31.08 1.26
CA TYR A 60 13.54 -32.47 0.90
C TYR A 60 13.35 -32.61 -0.60
N THR A 61 13.80 -33.74 -1.19
CA THR A 61 13.60 -34.09 -2.61
C THR A 61 12.67 -35.28 -2.80
N ASP A 62 12.23 -35.92 -1.72
CA ASP A 62 11.35 -37.08 -1.69
C ASP A 62 9.90 -36.76 -1.32
N THR A 63 9.56 -35.46 -1.22
CA THR A 63 8.21 -34.97 -0.95
C THR A 63 7.40 -34.81 -2.25
N PRO A 64 6.06 -34.73 -2.20
CA PRO A 64 5.25 -34.46 -3.38
C PRO A 64 5.60 -33.11 -4.05
N LEU A 65 5.36 -33.03 -5.36
CA LEU A 65 5.40 -31.73 -6.05
C LEU A 65 4.30 -30.80 -5.55
N VAL A 66 4.61 -29.52 -5.44
CA VAL A 66 3.60 -28.49 -5.19
C VAL A 66 2.67 -28.42 -6.42
N PRO A 67 1.34 -28.52 -6.24
CA PRO A 67 0.41 -28.53 -7.37
C PRO A 67 0.64 -27.36 -8.35
N GLY A 68 0.82 -27.68 -9.63
CA GLY A 68 1.03 -26.69 -10.69
C GLY A 68 2.44 -26.07 -10.74
N GLN A 69 3.39 -26.58 -9.96
CA GLN A 69 4.78 -26.12 -9.94
C GLN A 69 5.76 -27.26 -10.27
N GLN A 70 7.00 -26.89 -10.55
CA GLN A 70 8.09 -27.86 -10.79
C GLN A 70 8.85 -28.26 -9.51
N TRP A 71 8.53 -27.65 -8.38
CA TRP A 71 9.24 -27.79 -7.12
C TRP A 71 8.55 -28.78 -6.19
N HIS A 72 9.35 -29.58 -5.49
CA HIS A 72 8.87 -30.38 -4.37
C HIS A 72 8.47 -29.49 -3.18
N VAL A 73 7.62 -29.98 -2.30
CA VAL A 73 7.36 -29.33 -1.01
C VAL A 73 8.67 -29.29 -0.23
N HIS A 74 9.11 -28.09 0.15
CA HIS A 74 10.41 -27.84 0.78
C HIS A 74 11.62 -28.23 -0.08
N ASP A 75 11.52 -28.02 -1.38
CA ASP A 75 12.60 -28.32 -2.34
C ASP A 75 13.81 -27.40 -2.09
N PRO A 76 15.00 -27.98 -1.76
CA PRO A 76 16.20 -27.17 -1.52
C PRO A 76 16.76 -26.51 -2.80
N ALA A 77 16.34 -26.96 -3.98
CA ALA A 77 16.73 -26.35 -5.26
C ALA A 77 15.83 -25.18 -5.68
N ARG A 78 14.72 -24.95 -4.97
CA ARG A 78 13.85 -23.81 -5.25
C ARG A 78 14.59 -22.50 -4.92
N PRO A 79 14.62 -21.53 -5.85
CA PRO A 79 15.26 -20.24 -5.58
C PRO A 79 14.78 -19.59 -4.27
N HIS A 80 15.72 -19.09 -3.49
CA HIS A 80 15.38 -18.30 -2.30
C HIS A 80 14.91 -16.91 -2.71
N PRO A 81 14.02 -16.27 -1.92
CA PRO A 81 13.66 -14.88 -2.16
C PRO A 81 14.90 -13.97 -2.07
N PRO A 82 14.98 -12.91 -2.88
CA PRO A 82 16.09 -11.97 -2.80
C PRO A 82 16.13 -11.32 -1.41
N VAL A 83 17.35 -11.10 -0.91
CA VAL A 83 17.55 -10.41 0.35
C VAL A 83 17.30 -8.91 0.14
N VAL A 84 16.33 -8.38 0.84
CA VAL A 84 16.00 -6.95 0.85
C VAL A 84 16.22 -6.41 2.26
N THR A 85 17.07 -5.40 2.40
CA THR A 85 17.27 -4.74 3.69
C THR A 85 16.10 -3.79 3.94
N PRO A 86 15.35 -3.94 5.04
CA PRO A 86 14.31 -2.99 5.39
C PRO A 86 14.93 -1.62 5.76
N GLY A 87 14.15 -0.54 5.67
CA GLY A 87 14.55 0.75 6.18
C GLY A 87 14.71 0.76 7.71
N GLU A 88 15.37 1.78 8.25
CA GLU A 88 15.66 1.88 9.70
C GLU A 88 14.39 2.08 10.53
N ASN A 89 13.42 2.81 9.99
CA ASN A 89 12.14 3.08 10.64
C ASN A 89 10.99 2.48 9.85
N LEU A 90 9.83 2.35 10.50
CA LEU A 90 8.60 1.92 9.82
C LEU A 90 8.22 2.94 8.74
N GLY A 91 8.02 2.45 7.51
CA GLY A 91 7.70 3.26 6.35
C GLY A 91 8.92 3.76 5.56
N ASP A 92 10.16 3.59 6.06
CA ASP A 92 11.36 3.90 5.30
C ASP A 92 11.51 2.96 4.08
N ALA A 93 12.16 3.46 3.03
CA ALA A 93 12.35 2.72 1.80
C ALA A 93 13.24 1.49 2.00
N PRO A 94 12.81 0.29 1.55
CA PRO A 94 13.69 -0.87 1.53
C PRO A 94 14.76 -0.73 0.44
N SER A 95 15.82 -1.55 0.52
CA SER A 95 17.02 -1.43 -0.33
C SER A 95 16.78 -1.61 -1.83
N ASP A 96 15.67 -2.22 -2.23
CA ASP A 96 15.25 -2.43 -3.63
C ASP A 96 14.18 -1.44 -4.10
N ALA A 97 13.85 -0.42 -3.30
CA ALA A 97 12.92 0.63 -3.67
C ALA A 97 13.62 1.77 -4.42
N ILE A 98 12.88 2.41 -5.30
CA ILE A 98 13.22 3.68 -5.94
C ILE A 98 12.65 4.80 -5.08
N ILE A 99 13.51 5.65 -4.52
CA ILE A 99 13.08 6.84 -3.78
C ILE A 99 12.67 7.89 -4.81
N LEU A 100 11.38 8.17 -4.90
CA LEU A 100 10.81 9.13 -5.83
C LEU A 100 10.82 10.55 -5.27
N PHE A 101 10.83 10.70 -3.94
CA PHE A 101 10.97 11.97 -3.26
C PHE A 101 11.46 11.77 -1.81
N ASP A 102 12.54 12.43 -1.45
CA ASP A 102 13.16 12.38 -0.11
C ASP A 102 13.20 13.74 0.60
N GLY A 103 12.45 14.71 0.08
CA GLY A 103 12.41 16.08 0.64
C GLY A 103 13.38 17.07 0.01
N LYS A 104 14.19 16.68 -0.99
CA LYS A 104 15.26 17.53 -1.53
C LYS A 104 14.86 18.21 -2.84
N ASP A 105 14.43 17.43 -3.84
CA ASP A 105 14.16 17.96 -5.18
C ASP A 105 13.12 17.12 -5.94
N LEU A 106 12.76 17.58 -7.14
CA LEU A 106 11.82 16.93 -8.04
C LEU A 106 12.52 16.21 -9.21
N SER A 107 13.74 15.73 -9.03
CA SER A 107 14.56 15.11 -10.10
C SER A 107 13.90 13.88 -10.72
N HIS A 108 13.07 13.13 -9.97
CA HIS A 108 12.31 11.98 -10.44
C HIS A 108 10.97 12.37 -11.08
N TRP A 109 10.61 13.66 -11.09
CA TRP A 109 9.31 14.15 -11.55
C TRP A 109 9.44 15.00 -12.81
N GLN A 110 8.36 15.06 -13.57
CA GLN A 110 8.20 15.86 -14.76
C GLN A 110 6.78 16.45 -14.80
N PRO A 111 6.58 17.62 -15.46
CA PRO A 111 5.25 18.21 -15.54
C PRO A 111 4.32 17.36 -16.43
N ALA A 112 3.09 17.25 -16.02
CA ALA A 112 2.08 16.46 -16.71
C ALA A 112 0.71 17.17 -16.71
N THR A 113 -0.21 16.67 -17.51
CA THR A 113 -1.63 16.98 -17.44
C THR A 113 -2.38 15.66 -17.51
N GLN A 114 -3.18 15.36 -16.49
CA GLN A 114 -4.06 14.21 -16.49
C GLN A 114 -5.12 14.34 -17.59
N VAL A 115 -5.27 13.29 -18.37
CA VAL A 115 -6.31 13.17 -19.41
C VAL A 115 -7.06 11.85 -19.22
N MET A 116 -8.24 11.93 -18.64
CA MET A 116 -9.09 10.75 -18.40
C MET A 116 -9.82 10.34 -19.69
N PRO A 117 -9.88 9.05 -20.00
CA PRO A 117 -9.27 7.89 -19.34
C PRO A 117 -7.89 7.53 -19.91
N THR A 118 -7.36 8.26 -20.88
CA THR A 118 -6.23 7.85 -21.72
C THR A 118 -4.87 7.91 -21.03
N GLY A 119 -4.82 8.53 -19.86
CA GLY A 119 -3.58 8.75 -19.10
C GLY A 119 -2.96 10.13 -19.35
N PRO A 120 -1.81 10.43 -18.72
CA PRO A 120 -1.27 11.77 -18.74
C PRO A 120 -0.59 12.13 -20.06
N VAL A 121 -0.66 13.42 -20.39
CA VAL A 121 0.18 14.05 -21.39
C VAL A 121 1.38 14.67 -20.64
N ILE A 122 2.57 14.19 -20.94
CA ILE A 122 3.82 14.76 -20.40
C ILE A 122 4.12 16.07 -21.11
N ARG A 123 4.47 17.09 -20.32
CA ARG A 123 4.81 18.43 -20.81
C ARG A 123 6.31 18.66 -20.71
N GLN A 124 6.81 19.62 -21.46
CA GLN A 124 8.21 20.04 -21.39
C GLN A 124 8.45 21.00 -20.22
N GLY A 125 9.68 21.03 -19.73
CA GLY A 125 10.14 21.94 -18.68
C GLY A 125 10.20 21.26 -17.31
N PRO A 126 10.56 22.01 -16.27
CA PRO A 126 10.58 21.54 -14.90
C PRO A 126 9.17 21.44 -14.33
N PRO A 127 8.92 20.50 -13.38
CA PRO A 127 7.66 20.47 -12.65
C PRO A 127 7.49 21.75 -11.82
N GLY A 128 6.27 22.28 -11.77
CA GLY A 128 5.99 23.59 -11.17
C GLY A 128 5.66 23.54 -9.67
N TRP A 129 5.75 22.38 -9.02
CA TRP A 129 5.47 22.25 -7.58
C TRP A 129 6.64 22.79 -6.76
N LYS A 130 6.35 23.30 -5.57
CA LYS A 130 7.35 23.89 -4.68
C LYS A 130 7.94 22.82 -3.76
N VAL A 131 9.26 22.88 -3.55
CA VAL A 131 9.95 22.05 -2.53
C VAL A 131 10.49 22.97 -1.45
N GLU A 132 10.06 22.72 -0.22
CA GLU A 132 10.55 23.42 0.96
C GLU A 132 10.33 22.57 2.22
N ASN A 133 11.11 22.81 3.27
CA ASN A 133 10.96 22.16 4.58
C ASN A 133 10.84 20.64 4.53
N GLY A 134 11.49 19.98 3.54
CA GLY A 134 11.48 18.54 3.39
C GLY A 134 10.19 17.95 2.80
N TYR A 135 9.35 18.76 2.17
CA TYR A 135 8.17 18.31 1.44
C TYR A 135 8.01 19.06 0.11
N MET A 136 7.27 18.49 -0.82
CA MET A 136 6.77 19.19 -1.99
C MET A 136 5.30 19.56 -1.79
N GLU A 137 4.91 20.71 -2.31
CA GLU A 137 3.56 21.25 -2.21
C GLU A 137 3.02 21.63 -3.59
N VAL A 138 1.75 21.35 -3.82
CA VAL A 138 1.02 21.78 -5.01
C VAL A 138 1.09 23.30 -5.12
N VAL A 139 1.47 23.79 -6.30
CA VAL A 139 1.37 25.21 -6.66
C VAL A 139 0.22 25.37 -7.64
N LEU A 140 -0.75 26.21 -7.28
CA LEU A 140 -1.99 26.37 -8.03
C LEU A 140 -1.70 26.77 -9.50
N GLY A 141 -2.39 26.13 -10.43
CA GLY A 141 -2.27 26.44 -11.86
C GLY A 141 -1.04 25.88 -12.57
N THR A 142 -0.12 25.19 -11.88
CA THR A 142 1.08 24.63 -12.53
C THR A 142 0.85 23.26 -13.20
N GLY A 143 -0.29 22.64 -12.93
CA GLY A 143 -0.65 21.31 -13.43
C GLY A 143 -0.10 20.17 -12.57
N ASP A 144 -0.34 18.96 -13.06
CA ASP A 144 0.05 17.72 -12.38
C ASP A 144 1.54 17.45 -12.55
N ILE A 145 2.05 16.51 -11.76
CA ILE A 145 3.39 15.97 -11.92
C ILE A 145 3.33 14.44 -12.07
N ALA A 146 4.20 13.90 -12.92
CA ALA A 146 4.32 12.47 -13.13
C ALA A 146 5.76 12.01 -12.92
N THR A 147 5.94 10.76 -12.56
CA THR A 147 7.28 10.17 -12.47
C THR A 147 7.93 10.10 -13.86
N LYS A 148 9.26 10.14 -13.91
CA LYS A 148 10.01 9.82 -15.12
C LYS A 148 10.08 8.31 -15.34
N GLU A 149 10.15 7.56 -14.25
CA GLU A 149 10.12 6.11 -14.21
C GLU A 149 8.70 5.61 -14.52
N LYS A 150 8.64 4.43 -15.15
CA LYS A 150 7.40 3.72 -15.44
C LYS A 150 7.28 2.46 -14.58
N PHE A 151 6.04 2.14 -14.22
CA PHE A 151 5.70 1.02 -13.35
C PHE A 151 4.55 0.21 -13.94
N GLY A 152 4.68 -1.12 -13.84
CA GLY A 152 3.60 -2.07 -13.97
C GLY A 152 3.06 -2.43 -12.58
N ASP A 153 3.26 -3.69 -12.16
CA ASP A 153 2.96 -4.09 -10.79
C ASP A 153 3.91 -3.37 -9.82
N VAL A 154 3.35 -2.69 -8.81
CA VAL A 154 4.12 -1.79 -7.93
C VAL A 154 3.60 -1.80 -6.50
N GLN A 155 4.52 -1.75 -5.54
CA GLN A 155 4.28 -1.32 -4.18
C GLN A 155 4.70 0.14 -4.06
N LEU A 156 3.80 0.98 -3.59
CA LEU A 156 3.98 2.43 -3.47
C LEU A 156 3.71 2.88 -2.04
N HIS A 157 4.62 3.65 -1.48
CA HIS A 157 4.45 4.34 -0.20
C HIS A 157 4.42 5.85 -0.43
N VAL A 158 3.44 6.53 0.14
CA VAL A 158 3.27 7.98 0.01
C VAL A 158 2.92 8.59 1.35
N VAL A 159 3.69 9.57 1.80
CA VAL A 159 3.35 10.40 2.95
C VAL A 159 2.80 11.72 2.44
N PHE A 160 1.59 12.09 2.85
CA PHE A 160 0.90 13.30 2.38
C PHE A 160 0.21 14.02 3.53
N ALA A 161 -0.14 15.29 3.31
CA ALA A 161 -1.00 16.04 4.21
C ALA A 161 -1.83 17.05 3.41
N GLU A 162 -3.09 17.14 3.74
CA GLU A 162 -3.96 18.21 3.27
C GLU A 162 -3.62 19.53 3.96
N PRO A 163 -4.03 20.69 3.41
CA PRO A 163 -3.84 21.98 4.07
C PRO A 163 -4.44 21.99 5.49
N ALA A 164 -3.72 22.54 6.47
CA ALA A 164 -4.22 22.68 7.84
C ALA A 164 -5.42 23.62 7.93
N GLU A 165 -5.45 24.64 7.07
CA GLU A 165 -6.59 25.55 6.95
C GLU A 165 -7.67 24.89 6.10
N ILE A 166 -8.82 24.65 6.70
CA ILE A 166 -10.00 24.10 6.03
C ILE A 166 -10.60 25.16 5.11
N ARG A 167 -10.57 24.90 3.80
CA ARG A 167 -11.24 25.71 2.79
C ARG A 167 -12.14 24.84 1.93
N GLY A 168 -13.36 25.29 1.69
CA GLY A 168 -14.34 24.52 0.91
C GLY A 168 -15.00 23.38 1.70
N ASN A 169 -15.67 22.53 0.97
CA ASN A 169 -16.37 21.33 1.44
C ASN A 169 -16.34 20.23 0.36
N SER A 170 -16.69 19.02 0.73
CA SER A 170 -16.78 17.88 -0.19
C SER A 170 -15.51 17.77 -1.05
N GLN A 171 -15.62 17.67 -2.35
CA GLN A 171 -14.50 17.53 -3.29
C GLN A 171 -13.64 18.80 -3.46
N ASN A 172 -14.05 19.94 -2.90
CA ASN A 172 -13.25 21.18 -2.92
C ASN A 172 -12.38 21.35 -1.68
N ARG A 173 -12.24 20.31 -0.84
CA ARG A 173 -11.54 20.39 0.42
C ARG A 173 -10.35 19.44 0.44
N GLY A 174 -9.13 20.00 0.32
CA GLY A 174 -7.88 19.22 0.39
C GLY A 174 -7.78 18.11 -0.66
N ASN A 175 -8.20 18.40 -1.90
CA ASN A 175 -8.31 17.40 -2.96
C ASN A 175 -7.02 17.26 -3.77
N SER A 176 -6.66 16.03 -4.06
CA SER A 176 -5.64 15.60 -5.00
C SER A 176 -5.93 14.14 -5.40
N GLY A 177 -5.06 13.50 -6.18
CA GLY A 177 -5.17 12.09 -6.55
C GLY A 177 -3.79 11.47 -6.75
N ILE A 178 -3.67 10.19 -6.40
CA ILE A 178 -2.51 9.35 -6.73
C ILE A 178 -2.96 8.39 -7.82
N PHE A 179 -2.40 8.55 -9.02
CA PHE A 179 -2.77 7.74 -10.19
C PHE A 179 -1.69 6.69 -10.50
N MET A 180 -2.01 5.42 -10.32
CA MET A 180 -1.22 4.32 -10.84
C MET A 180 -1.34 4.29 -12.37
N GLN A 181 -0.20 4.13 -13.06
CA GLN A 181 -0.10 4.23 -14.53
C GLN A 181 -0.74 5.51 -15.10
N GLY A 182 -0.83 6.58 -14.29
CA GLY A 182 -1.49 7.82 -14.65
C GLY A 182 -2.98 7.68 -14.99
N ARG A 183 -3.63 6.57 -14.64
CA ARG A 183 -5.01 6.23 -15.03
C ARG A 183 -5.91 5.82 -13.88
N TYR A 184 -5.38 5.11 -12.87
CA TYR A 184 -6.15 4.49 -11.80
C TYR A 184 -5.97 5.27 -10.51
N GLU A 185 -6.99 6.02 -10.14
CA GLU A 185 -6.93 6.97 -9.04
C GLU A 185 -7.24 6.33 -7.69
N THR A 186 -6.33 6.49 -6.75
CA THR A 186 -6.61 6.44 -5.32
C THR A 186 -6.79 7.88 -4.83
N GLN A 187 -7.99 8.19 -4.34
CA GLN A 187 -8.38 9.54 -3.94
C GLN A 187 -7.59 10.07 -2.77
N VAL A 188 -7.06 11.28 -2.90
CA VAL A 188 -6.55 12.11 -1.81
C VAL A 188 -7.56 13.21 -1.53
N LEU A 189 -8.06 13.27 -0.32
CA LEU A 189 -9.07 14.24 0.10
C LEU A 189 -8.93 14.48 1.60
N ASP A 190 -9.21 15.68 2.07
CA ASP A 190 -9.47 15.88 3.50
C ASP A 190 -10.77 15.15 3.87
N GLY A 191 -10.61 13.93 4.38
CA GLY A 191 -11.73 13.06 4.79
C GLY A 191 -12.21 13.29 6.21
N PHE A 192 -11.53 14.14 6.99
CA PHE A 192 -11.85 14.35 8.40
C PHE A 192 -13.11 15.23 8.56
N ASN A 193 -14.21 14.62 9.01
CA ASN A 193 -15.51 15.31 9.14
C ASN A 193 -15.91 16.06 7.85
N ASN A 194 -15.68 15.46 6.69
CA ASN A 194 -15.99 16.03 5.40
C ASN A 194 -16.98 15.13 4.63
N PRO A 195 -18.27 15.38 4.70
CA PRO A 195 -19.27 14.65 3.92
C PRO A 195 -19.05 14.83 2.41
N THR A 196 -19.00 13.72 1.69
CA THR A 196 -18.95 13.68 0.24
C THR A 196 -19.57 12.36 -0.27
N TYR A 197 -19.67 12.18 -1.58
CA TYR A 197 -20.08 10.88 -2.13
C TYR A 197 -19.05 9.79 -1.81
N ALA A 198 -19.55 8.58 -1.52
CA ALA A 198 -18.75 7.52 -0.93
C ALA A 198 -17.58 7.05 -1.83
N ASP A 199 -17.79 6.99 -3.13
CA ASP A 199 -16.80 6.59 -4.15
C ASP A 199 -15.85 7.72 -4.58
N GLY A 200 -15.91 8.87 -3.90
CA GLY A 200 -14.96 9.99 -3.99
C GLY A 200 -14.41 10.39 -2.63
N GLN A 201 -14.64 9.60 -1.57
CA GLN A 201 -14.06 9.82 -0.25
C GLN A 201 -12.54 9.50 -0.27
N VAL A 202 -11.80 10.01 0.70
CA VAL A 202 -10.37 9.67 0.85
C VAL A 202 -10.17 8.15 0.81
N GLY A 203 -9.21 7.69 0.02
CA GLY A 203 -8.95 6.27 -0.17
C GLY A 203 -9.90 5.55 -1.11
N ALA A 204 -10.90 6.21 -1.67
CA ALA A 204 -11.75 5.62 -2.70
C ALA A 204 -10.92 5.28 -3.96
N ILE A 205 -11.31 4.22 -4.65
CA ILE A 205 -10.98 4.09 -6.07
C ILE A 205 -12.01 4.95 -6.81
N TYR A 206 -11.59 6.15 -7.18
CA TYR A 206 -12.47 7.24 -7.56
C TYR A 206 -13.48 6.86 -8.64
N GLY A 207 -14.77 7.09 -8.34
CA GLY A 207 -15.89 6.78 -9.22
C GLY A 207 -16.17 5.29 -9.41
N GLN A 208 -15.50 4.39 -8.64
CA GLN A 208 -15.69 2.94 -8.76
C GLN A 208 -16.04 2.30 -7.42
N TRP A 209 -15.20 2.46 -6.40
CA TRP A 209 -15.34 1.74 -5.14
C TRP A 209 -15.12 2.66 -3.94
N PRO A 210 -16.09 2.77 -3.03
CA PRO A 210 -15.87 3.43 -1.75
C PRO A 210 -14.90 2.64 -0.89
N PRO A 211 -14.14 3.32 0.00
CA PRO A 211 -13.25 2.64 0.94
C PRO A 211 -14.03 1.89 2.02
N LEU A 212 -13.39 0.87 2.61
CA LEU A 212 -13.96 0.07 3.71
C LEU A 212 -14.06 0.87 5.03
N ALA A 213 -13.23 1.89 5.21
CA ALA A 213 -13.16 2.70 6.41
C ALA A 213 -12.71 4.13 6.08
N ASN A 214 -12.83 5.06 7.03
CA ASN A 214 -12.25 6.39 6.94
C ASN A 214 -11.35 6.67 8.17
N PRO A 215 -10.07 6.30 8.12
CA PRO A 215 -9.11 6.54 9.21
C PRO A 215 -8.36 7.87 9.04
N SER A 216 -8.98 8.90 8.44
CA SER A 216 -8.36 10.20 8.21
C SER A 216 -7.91 10.86 9.50
N ARG A 217 -6.73 11.44 9.47
CA ARG A 217 -6.24 12.37 10.48
C ARG A 217 -6.83 13.75 10.25
N LYS A 218 -6.62 14.65 11.21
CA LYS A 218 -7.05 16.06 11.05
C LYS A 218 -6.29 16.76 9.92
N PRO A 219 -6.90 17.75 9.25
CA PRO A 219 -6.21 18.55 8.24
C PRO A 219 -4.88 19.10 8.77
N GLY A 220 -3.85 19.02 7.96
CA GLY A 220 -2.50 19.43 8.30
C GLY A 220 -1.62 18.35 8.94
N GLU A 221 -2.20 17.29 9.49
CA GLU A 221 -1.46 16.14 9.99
C GLU A 221 -0.99 15.25 8.83
N TRP A 222 0.22 14.69 8.97
CA TRP A 222 0.76 13.77 7.98
C TRP A 222 0.06 12.42 8.04
N GLN A 223 -0.29 11.91 6.88
CA GLN A 223 -0.95 10.63 6.64
C GLN A 223 -0.12 9.77 5.71
N THR A 224 -0.33 8.46 5.73
CA THR A 224 0.39 7.51 4.86
C THR A 224 -0.58 6.68 4.03
N TYR A 225 -0.28 6.57 2.75
CA TYR A 225 -0.78 5.51 1.90
C TYR A 225 0.29 4.44 1.70
N ASP A 226 -0.11 3.17 1.84
CA ASP A 226 0.60 2.01 1.32
C ASP A 226 -0.30 1.33 0.29
N ILE A 227 0.16 1.31 -0.96
CA ILE A 227 -0.62 0.86 -2.11
C ILE A 227 0.13 -0.29 -2.80
N VAL A 228 -0.55 -1.42 -3.02
CA VAL A 228 -0.08 -2.48 -3.92
C VAL A 228 -0.99 -2.48 -5.14
N PHE A 229 -0.42 -2.22 -6.30
CA PHE A 229 -1.13 -2.19 -7.56
C PHE A 229 -0.63 -3.31 -8.47
N GLU A 230 -1.56 -4.11 -8.98
CA GLU A 230 -1.33 -5.10 -10.02
C GLU A 230 -1.86 -4.51 -11.34
N ALA A 231 -0.97 -4.30 -12.30
CA ALA A 231 -1.30 -3.71 -13.58
C ALA A 231 -2.18 -4.65 -14.43
N PRO A 232 -3.07 -4.11 -15.24
CA PRO A 232 -3.83 -4.92 -16.18
C PRO A 232 -2.94 -5.44 -17.29
N LYS A 233 -3.34 -6.55 -17.88
CA LYS A 233 -2.73 -7.07 -19.11
C LYS A 233 -3.76 -7.01 -20.22
N MET A 234 -3.37 -6.36 -21.31
CA MET A 234 -4.23 -6.15 -22.47
C MET A 234 -3.68 -6.87 -23.70
N ASN A 235 -4.58 -7.32 -24.57
CA ASN A 235 -4.25 -7.71 -25.94
C ASN A 235 -5.18 -6.91 -26.86
N GLY A 236 -4.68 -5.80 -27.39
CA GLY A 236 -5.50 -4.80 -28.05
C GLY A 236 -6.61 -4.28 -27.13
N GLU A 237 -7.86 -4.44 -27.49
CA GLU A 237 -9.03 -4.04 -26.67
C GLU A 237 -9.45 -5.11 -25.65
N THR A 238 -8.87 -6.33 -25.71
CA THR A 238 -9.23 -7.43 -24.82
C THR A 238 -8.48 -7.37 -23.51
N VAL A 239 -9.19 -7.41 -22.41
CA VAL A 239 -8.62 -7.55 -21.07
C VAL A 239 -8.24 -9.00 -20.84
N ILE A 240 -6.93 -9.29 -20.74
CA ILE A 240 -6.42 -10.62 -20.38
C ILE A 240 -6.38 -10.81 -18.87
N LYS A 241 -5.97 -9.77 -18.13
CA LYS A 241 -5.98 -9.70 -16.67
C LYS A 241 -6.46 -8.29 -16.29
N PRO A 242 -7.50 -8.13 -15.46
CA PRO A 242 -7.88 -6.82 -14.93
C PRO A 242 -6.82 -6.30 -13.96
N ALA A 243 -6.83 -5.01 -13.70
CA ALA A 243 -6.04 -4.42 -12.64
C ALA A 243 -6.64 -4.72 -11.27
N PHE A 244 -5.77 -4.84 -10.25
CA PHE A 244 -6.18 -4.97 -8.84
C PHE A 244 -5.42 -3.97 -7.99
N VAL A 245 -6.04 -3.58 -6.87
CA VAL A 245 -5.39 -2.70 -5.91
C VAL A 245 -5.68 -3.12 -4.47
N THR A 246 -4.64 -3.08 -3.64
CA THR A 246 -4.74 -3.11 -2.18
C THR A 246 -4.27 -1.76 -1.66
N VAL A 247 -5.05 -1.14 -0.79
CA VAL A 247 -4.77 0.20 -0.24
C VAL A 247 -4.89 0.16 1.27
N PHE A 248 -3.88 0.70 1.94
CA PHE A 248 -3.94 1.05 3.37
C PHE A 248 -3.80 2.56 3.52
N LEU A 249 -4.61 3.16 4.37
CA LEU A 249 -4.45 4.54 4.83
C LEU A 249 -4.16 4.51 6.33
N ASN A 250 -3.05 5.10 6.76
CA ASN A 250 -2.62 5.11 8.16
C ASN A 250 -2.60 3.70 8.80
N GLY A 251 -2.22 2.68 8.03
CA GLY A 251 -2.20 1.28 8.46
C GLY A 251 -3.56 0.58 8.47
N VAL A 252 -4.65 1.27 8.13
CA VAL A 252 -6.01 0.68 8.05
C VAL A 252 -6.33 0.27 6.63
N LEU A 253 -6.80 -0.96 6.45
CA LEU A 253 -7.15 -1.52 5.15
C LEU A 253 -8.37 -0.79 4.54
N MET A 254 -8.17 -0.22 3.37
CA MET A 254 -9.19 0.49 2.58
C MET A 254 -9.76 -0.37 1.47
N HIS A 255 -8.89 -1.10 0.77
CA HIS A 255 -9.23 -2.04 -0.29
C HIS A 255 -8.34 -3.28 -0.18
N ASN A 256 -8.93 -4.46 -0.29
CA ASN A 256 -8.24 -5.75 -0.26
C ASN A 256 -8.28 -6.38 -1.65
N ARG A 257 -7.19 -6.25 -2.40
CA ARG A 257 -7.04 -6.76 -3.78
C ARG A 257 -8.31 -6.52 -4.60
N LYS A 258 -8.78 -5.27 -4.59
CA LYS A 258 -10.02 -4.88 -5.27
C LYS A 258 -9.79 -4.83 -6.78
N GLU A 259 -10.60 -5.54 -7.53
CA GLU A 259 -10.62 -5.45 -8.99
C GLU A 259 -11.08 -4.06 -9.44
N LEU A 260 -10.33 -3.47 -10.39
CA LEU A 260 -10.65 -2.20 -11.00
C LEU A 260 -11.44 -2.44 -12.30
N LEU A 261 -12.40 -1.57 -12.56
CA LEU A 261 -13.31 -1.71 -13.70
C LEU A 261 -12.78 -1.05 -14.99
N GLY A 262 -11.61 -0.40 -14.89
CA GLY A 262 -10.94 0.34 -15.94
C GLY A 262 -10.31 1.63 -15.41
N PRO A 263 -9.68 2.45 -16.27
CA PRO A 263 -9.18 3.77 -15.91
C PRO A 263 -10.26 4.66 -15.28
N THR A 264 -9.83 5.52 -14.36
CA THR A 264 -10.71 6.51 -13.70
C THR A 264 -11.34 7.46 -14.74
N VAL A 265 -12.62 7.74 -14.56
CA VAL A 265 -13.38 8.74 -15.35
C VAL A 265 -14.25 9.55 -14.39
N HIS A 266 -14.31 10.87 -14.62
CA HIS A 266 -15.20 11.73 -13.85
C HIS A 266 -16.65 11.62 -14.37
N ARG A 267 -17.60 11.30 -13.49
CA ARG A 267 -19.04 11.23 -13.75
C ARG A 267 -19.45 10.24 -14.86
N ALA A 268 -18.65 9.22 -15.07
CA ALA A 268 -18.95 8.14 -16.03
C ALA A 268 -18.49 6.80 -15.47
N ALA A 269 -19.04 5.71 -16.01
CA ALA A 269 -18.60 4.37 -15.65
C ALA A 269 -17.21 4.09 -16.23
N ALA A 270 -16.33 3.54 -15.43
CA ALA A 270 -15.01 3.09 -15.87
C ALA A 270 -15.15 1.97 -16.90
N LYS A 271 -14.26 1.96 -17.89
CA LYS A 271 -14.16 0.93 -18.92
C LYS A 271 -12.70 0.79 -19.35
N TYR A 272 -12.22 -0.44 -19.49
CA TYR A 272 -10.89 -0.69 -20.03
C TYR A 272 -10.77 -0.17 -21.47
N ILE A 273 -9.63 0.42 -21.74
CA ILE A 273 -9.18 0.85 -23.07
C ILE A 273 -7.75 0.33 -23.26
N PRO A 274 -7.25 0.18 -24.50
CA PRO A 274 -5.88 -0.18 -24.77
C PRO A 274 -4.90 0.73 -24.03
N GLN A 275 -3.93 0.14 -23.35
CA GLN A 275 -2.91 0.86 -22.58
C GLN A 275 -1.62 0.06 -22.52
N PRO A 276 -0.47 0.69 -22.26
CA PRO A 276 0.80 -0.01 -22.09
C PRO A 276 0.83 -0.82 -20.78
N ASP A 277 1.71 -1.83 -20.74
CA ASP A 277 1.94 -2.66 -19.55
C ASP A 277 2.54 -1.90 -18.38
N GLU A 278 3.38 -0.89 -18.67
CA GLU A 278 3.97 0.02 -17.68
C GLU A 278 3.73 1.47 -18.09
N ASP A 279 3.40 2.32 -17.13
CA ASP A 279 3.32 3.76 -17.32
C ASP A 279 3.65 4.51 -16.03
N VAL A 280 3.67 5.84 -16.08
CA VAL A 280 4.09 6.71 -14.99
C VAL A 280 3.10 6.70 -13.82
N LEU A 281 3.58 6.96 -12.62
CA LEU A 281 2.73 7.39 -11.50
C LEU A 281 2.49 8.90 -11.64
N LEU A 282 1.30 9.37 -11.24
CA LEU A 282 0.96 10.79 -11.32
C LEU A 282 0.36 11.27 -10.00
N LEU A 283 0.74 12.49 -9.61
CA LEU A 283 0.12 13.24 -8.52
C LEU A 283 -0.64 14.42 -9.11
N GLN A 284 -1.91 14.54 -8.72
CA GLN A 284 -2.83 15.51 -9.27
C GLN A 284 -2.74 16.87 -8.57
N ASN A 285 -2.76 17.94 -9.34
CA ASN A 285 -3.01 19.30 -8.89
C ASN A 285 -4.50 19.62 -9.04
N HIS A 286 -5.27 19.44 -7.98
CA HIS A 286 -6.70 19.77 -7.97
C HIS A 286 -6.96 21.18 -7.38
N ASN A 287 -6.04 22.12 -7.57
CA ASN A 287 -6.12 23.50 -7.06
C ASN A 287 -6.27 23.59 -5.54
N THR A 288 -5.69 22.65 -4.80
CA THR A 288 -5.56 22.68 -3.34
C THR A 288 -4.12 22.42 -2.92
N LEU A 289 -3.65 23.04 -1.83
CA LEU A 289 -2.26 23.01 -1.40
C LEU A 289 -1.93 21.72 -0.64
N VAL A 290 -2.16 20.57 -1.28
CA VAL A 290 -1.77 19.27 -0.74
C VAL A 290 -0.25 19.16 -0.75
N ARG A 291 0.31 18.61 0.31
CA ARG A 291 1.74 18.41 0.49
C ARG A 291 2.06 16.94 0.47
N TYR A 292 3.24 16.62 -0.05
CA TYR A 292 3.77 15.27 -0.11
C TYR A 292 5.19 15.26 0.41
N LYS A 293 5.54 14.24 1.19
CA LYS A 293 6.91 13.98 1.59
C LYS A 293 7.16 12.48 1.54
N TYR A 294 8.43 12.10 1.37
CA TYR A 294 8.86 10.72 1.43
C TYR A 294 7.99 9.76 0.61
N ILE A 295 8.30 9.68 -0.66
CA ILE A 295 7.62 8.80 -1.61
C ILE A 295 8.63 7.80 -2.15
N TRP A 296 8.30 6.51 -2.06
CA TRP A 296 9.07 5.47 -2.71
C TRP A 296 8.18 4.44 -3.39
N ALA A 297 8.73 3.83 -4.44
CA ALA A 297 8.08 2.77 -5.20
C ALA A 297 9.00 1.59 -5.36
N ARG A 298 8.44 0.40 -5.35
CA ARG A 298 9.13 -0.86 -5.52
C ARG A 298 8.43 -1.68 -6.58
N LYS A 299 9.14 -2.10 -7.65
CA LYS A 299 8.59 -2.98 -8.67
C LYS A 299 8.34 -4.37 -8.08
N ILE A 300 7.16 -4.92 -8.33
CA ILE A 300 6.80 -6.25 -7.88
C ILE A 300 7.09 -7.23 -9.01
N GLY A 301 7.85 -8.27 -8.71
CA GLY A 301 8.17 -9.36 -9.63
C GLY A 301 8.00 -10.71 -8.95
N ALA A 302 7.95 -11.78 -9.72
CA ALA A 302 8.00 -13.13 -9.21
C ALA A 302 9.46 -13.56 -9.08
N TYR A 303 9.89 -13.93 -7.87
CA TYR A 303 11.29 -14.28 -7.58
C TYR A 303 11.66 -15.70 -8.02
N ASP A 304 10.69 -16.59 -8.14
CA ASP A 304 10.87 -18.00 -8.50
C ASP A 304 10.36 -18.37 -9.90
N THR A 305 10.06 -17.37 -10.71
CA THR A 305 9.73 -17.59 -12.11
C THR A 305 11.03 -17.81 -12.89
N PRO A 306 11.17 -18.92 -13.65
CA PRO A 306 12.33 -19.10 -14.52
C PRO A 306 12.46 -17.90 -15.46
N GLU A 307 13.65 -17.29 -15.53
CA GLU A 307 13.92 -16.31 -16.56
C GLU A 307 13.61 -16.95 -17.92
N LYS A 308 12.74 -16.32 -18.69
CA LYS A 308 12.55 -16.72 -20.10
C LYS A 308 13.88 -16.48 -20.81
N LYS A 309 14.63 -17.58 -21.04
CA LYS A 309 15.84 -17.56 -21.88
C LYS A 309 15.47 -17.28 -23.31
#